data_59ffc1da9d2a66ba5f1d91f9a9e89cf2
#
_entry.id   59ffc1da9d2a66ba5f1d91f9a9e89cf2
#
_cell.length_a   1.000
_cell.length_b   1.000
_cell.length_c   1.000
_cell.angle_alpha   90.00
_cell.angle_beta   90.00
_cell.angle_gamma   90.00
#
_symmetry.space_group_name_H-M   'P 1'
#
loop_
_entity.id
_entity.type
_entity.pdbx_description
1 polymer ?
#
loop_
_entity_poly.entity_id
_entity_poly.type
_entity_poly.pdbx_seq_one_letter_code
_entity_poly.pdbx_strand_id
1 'polypeptide(L)'
;MGEPSLTPLEQAQIRLVRASLKPGALDRAIRVLQRTVGQYWINAVTARLRHVHGLERLPRWDPSGSLIVVANHRSFFDLYVATAELVARGLPHRILFPVRSNFFYDHPLGPVVNGAMSFFAMYPPIFRDRKHAARNLESLDEVASLLRRGGFFVGLHPEGTRKKDDDPYTFLPPQSGVGRVIHKAKVPVVPVFVNGLGNDIAAQIRGGITGNGTPVHLVFGAPLDFGPLMSARGGPGTYKRIAQKCLDALGTLGLEEQAWRAGRPPASAAIDAPRERGKISLA
;
A
#
# COMPACT_ATOMS: atom_id res chain seq x y z
N MET A 1 -15.44 29.68 -13.31
CA MET A 1 -14.79 29.79 -11.99
C MET A 1 -13.45 29.06 -12.09
N GLY A 2 -12.32 29.79 -11.95
CA GLY A 2 -10.99 29.20 -12.03
C GLY A 2 -10.77 28.22 -10.87
N GLU A 3 -9.95 27.17 -11.10
CA GLU A 3 -9.55 26.27 -10.02
C GLU A 3 -8.86 27.06 -8.90
N PRO A 4 -9.14 26.75 -7.63
CA PRO A 4 -8.45 27.39 -6.52
C PRO A 4 -6.95 27.09 -6.62
N SER A 5 -6.14 28.15 -6.54
CA SER A 5 -4.69 28.01 -6.56
C SER A 5 -4.22 27.30 -5.28
N LEU A 6 -3.23 26.41 -5.42
CA LEU A 6 -2.53 25.86 -4.26
C LEU A 6 -1.83 27.00 -3.51
N THR A 7 -1.77 26.86 -2.20
CA THR A 7 -0.96 27.79 -1.38
C THR A 7 0.51 27.69 -1.78
N PRO A 8 1.33 28.73 -1.56
CA PRO A 8 2.77 28.68 -1.82
C PRO A 8 3.47 27.53 -1.09
N LEU A 9 3.01 27.19 0.12
CA LEU A 9 3.53 26.08 0.92
C LEU A 9 3.27 24.73 0.25
N GLU A 10 2.01 24.46 -0.15
CA GLU A 10 1.65 23.24 -0.86
C GLU A 10 2.44 23.08 -2.16
N GLN A 11 2.58 24.17 -2.92
CA GLN A 11 3.36 24.17 -4.17
C GLN A 11 4.84 23.85 -3.92
N ALA A 12 5.43 24.43 -2.88
CA ALA A 12 6.82 24.19 -2.52
C ALA A 12 7.04 22.74 -2.11
N GLN A 13 6.13 22.17 -1.29
CA GLN A 13 6.20 20.79 -0.85
C GLN A 13 6.05 19.80 -2.01
N ILE A 14 5.07 20.00 -2.89
CA ILE A 14 4.88 19.17 -4.08
C ILE A 14 6.10 19.23 -4.98
N ARG A 15 6.68 20.43 -5.19
CA ARG A 15 7.92 20.60 -5.98
C ARG A 15 9.09 19.84 -5.38
N LEU A 16 9.28 19.92 -4.05
CA LEU A 16 10.32 19.19 -3.33
C LEU A 16 10.21 17.69 -3.53
N VAL A 17 9.01 17.12 -3.30
CA VAL A 17 8.79 15.68 -3.50
C VAL A 17 8.99 15.30 -4.97
N ARG A 18 8.47 16.05 -5.93
CA ARG A 18 8.69 15.80 -7.36
C ARG A 18 10.16 15.83 -7.74
N ALA A 19 10.93 16.76 -7.18
CA ALA A 19 12.37 16.81 -7.39
C ALA A 19 13.06 15.53 -6.89
N SER A 20 12.61 14.99 -5.76
CA SER A 20 13.12 13.74 -5.19
C SER A 20 12.77 12.48 -6.00
N LEU A 21 11.79 12.55 -6.91
CA LEU A 21 11.39 11.43 -7.79
C LEU A 21 12.15 11.39 -9.13
N LYS A 22 12.97 12.40 -9.39
CA LYS A 22 13.85 12.41 -10.57
C LYS A 22 15.02 11.44 -10.35
N PRO A 23 15.39 10.64 -11.37
CA PRO A 23 16.57 9.77 -11.26
C PRO A 23 17.81 10.55 -10.85
N GLY A 24 18.52 10.09 -9.83
CA GLY A 24 19.72 10.78 -9.33
C GLY A 24 20.12 10.33 -7.93
N ALA A 25 21.09 11.03 -7.35
CA ALA A 25 21.63 10.72 -6.01
C ALA A 25 20.55 10.84 -4.92
N LEU A 26 19.70 11.87 -5.01
CA LEU A 26 18.63 12.09 -4.03
C LEU A 26 17.59 10.95 -4.05
N ASP A 27 17.13 10.52 -5.22
CA ASP A 27 16.20 9.38 -5.33
C ASP A 27 16.83 8.09 -4.77
N ARG A 28 18.11 7.83 -5.08
CA ARG A 28 18.84 6.67 -4.54
C ARG A 28 18.94 6.73 -3.02
N ALA A 29 19.31 7.87 -2.45
CA ALA A 29 19.40 8.06 -1.00
C ALA A 29 18.05 7.82 -0.31
N ILE A 30 16.97 8.36 -0.87
CA ILE A 30 15.64 8.19 -0.30
C ILE A 30 15.16 6.74 -0.41
N ARG A 31 15.44 6.02 -1.50
CA ARG A 31 15.17 4.58 -1.61
C ARG A 31 15.85 3.78 -0.49
N VAL A 32 17.13 4.10 -0.22
CA VAL A 32 17.86 3.47 0.89
C VAL A 32 17.19 3.79 2.22
N LEU A 33 16.88 5.06 2.49
CA LEU A 33 16.23 5.47 3.73
C LEU A 33 14.85 4.84 3.92
N GLN A 34 14.02 4.77 2.87
CA GLN A 34 12.73 4.10 2.93
C GLN A 34 12.84 2.60 3.25
N ARG A 35 13.90 1.93 2.79
CA ARG A 35 14.11 0.48 2.96
C ARG A 35 14.85 0.12 4.24
N THR A 36 15.48 1.07 4.88
CA THR A 36 16.24 0.87 6.13
C THR A 36 15.56 1.56 7.30
N VAL A 37 15.86 2.84 7.50
CA VAL A 37 15.34 3.62 8.64
C VAL A 37 13.81 3.70 8.65
N GLY A 38 13.21 3.88 7.45
CA GLY A 38 11.75 3.95 7.30
C GLY A 38 11.00 2.69 7.72
N GLN A 39 11.67 1.54 7.69
CA GLN A 39 11.08 0.27 8.12
C GLN A 39 11.39 -0.09 9.58
N TYR A 40 12.42 0.53 10.14
CA TYR A 40 12.90 0.18 11.48
C TYR A 40 11.80 0.36 12.54
N TRP A 41 11.16 1.52 12.57
CA TRP A 41 10.14 1.80 13.58
C TRP A 41 8.87 0.95 13.39
N ILE A 42 8.45 0.69 12.13
CA ILE A 42 7.32 -0.20 11.83
C ILE A 42 7.63 -1.61 12.33
N ASN A 43 8.82 -2.12 12.05
CA ASN A 43 9.24 -3.44 12.52
C ASN A 43 9.31 -3.49 14.05
N ALA A 44 9.87 -2.46 14.70
CA ALA A 44 9.95 -2.40 16.16
C ALA A 44 8.57 -2.52 16.85
N VAL A 45 7.53 -1.94 16.25
CA VAL A 45 6.19 -1.90 16.83
C VAL A 45 5.22 -2.96 16.31
N THR A 46 5.58 -3.75 15.31
CA THR A 46 4.64 -4.73 14.74
C THR A 46 5.24 -6.11 14.50
N ALA A 47 6.56 -6.28 14.39
CA ALA A 47 7.16 -7.55 13.96
C ALA A 47 6.78 -8.72 14.87
N ARG A 48 6.70 -8.52 16.18
CA ARG A 48 6.33 -9.55 17.15
C ARG A 48 4.86 -9.97 17.09
N LEU A 49 4.02 -9.13 16.51
CA LEU A 49 2.57 -9.34 16.43
C LEU A 49 2.12 -9.82 15.05
N ARG A 50 3.01 -9.82 14.06
CA ARG A 50 2.67 -10.14 12.68
C ARG A 50 2.59 -11.64 12.42
N HIS A 51 1.48 -12.03 11.81
CA HIS A 51 1.26 -13.34 11.20
C HIS A 51 1.06 -13.13 9.70
N VAL A 52 1.95 -13.68 8.88
CA VAL A 52 2.00 -13.38 7.45
C VAL A 52 1.77 -14.65 6.64
N HIS A 53 0.84 -14.58 5.70
CA HIS A 53 0.41 -15.70 4.87
C HIS A 53 0.41 -15.29 3.38
N GLY A 54 0.53 -16.27 2.48
CA GLY A 54 0.42 -16.06 1.03
C GLY A 54 1.66 -15.44 0.38
N LEU A 55 2.80 -15.40 1.06
CA LEU A 55 4.04 -14.81 0.52
C LEU A 55 4.60 -15.57 -0.68
N GLU A 56 4.34 -16.85 -0.76
CA GLU A 56 4.68 -17.75 -1.88
C GLU A 56 3.97 -17.37 -3.18
N ARG A 57 2.87 -16.62 -3.08
CA ARG A 57 2.07 -16.13 -4.23
C ARG A 57 2.65 -14.86 -4.85
N LEU A 58 3.63 -14.24 -4.18
CA LEU A 58 4.20 -12.98 -4.65
C LEU A 58 5.06 -13.18 -5.89
N PRO A 59 5.04 -12.24 -6.84
CA PRO A 59 5.93 -12.29 -7.98
C PRO A 59 7.38 -12.04 -7.54
N ARG A 60 8.32 -12.50 -8.35
CA ARG A 60 9.72 -12.09 -8.19
C ARG A 60 9.85 -10.59 -8.43
N TRP A 61 10.68 -9.94 -7.63
CA TRP A 61 10.91 -8.51 -7.76
C TRP A 61 11.74 -8.22 -9.02
N ASP A 62 11.19 -7.41 -9.91
CA ASP A 62 11.92 -6.80 -11.02
C ASP A 62 12.27 -5.36 -10.65
N PRO A 63 13.56 -5.02 -10.39
CA PRO A 63 13.94 -3.65 -10.02
C PRO A 63 13.64 -2.61 -11.08
N SER A 64 13.54 -3.01 -12.35
CA SER A 64 13.19 -2.14 -13.48
C SER A 64 11.68 -1.97 -13.66
N GLY A 65 10.90 -2.94 -13.17
CA GLY A 65 9.45 -2.90 -13.17
C GLY A 65 8.86 -1.97 -12.10
N SER A 66 7.57 -2.03 -11.94
CA SER A 66 6.84 -1.39 -10.84
C SER A 66 5.75 -2.32 -10.32
N LEU A 67 5.26 -2.01 -9.12
CA LEU A 67 4.26 -2.82 -8.44
C LEU A 67 3.21 -1.93 -7.79
N ILE A 68 1.94 -2.31 -7.89
CA ILE A 68 0.86 -1.78 -7.06
C ILE A 68 0.50 -2.82 -6.01
N VAL A 69 0.36 -2.40 -4.77
CA VAL A 69 -0.29 -3.18 -3.72
C VAL A 69 -1.61 -2.53 -3.36
N VAL A 70 -2.68 -3.31 -3.33
CA VAL A 70 -3.99 -2.86 -2.87
C VAL A 70 -4.33 -3.52 -1.53
N ALA A 71 -4.75 -2.71 -0.55
CA ALA A 71 -5.12 -3.17 0.78
C ALA A 71 -6.51 -2.64 1.19
N ASN A 72 -7.21 -3.37 2.06
CA ASN A 72 -8.34 -2.81 2.81
C ASN A 72 -7.86 -1.64 3.68
N HIS A 73 -8.79 -0.77 4.13
CA HIS A 73 -8.40 0.44 4.84
C HIS A 73 -9.08 0.58 6.19
N ARG A 74 -8.45 0.06 7.23
CA ARG A 74 -8.93 0.10 8.62
C ARG A 74 -8.06 0.99 9.51
N SER A 75 -6.75 1.01 9.26
CA SER A 75 -5.77 1.77 10.00
C SER A 75 -4.94 2.67 9.08
N PHE A 76 -4.30 3.67 9.66
CA PHE A 76 -3.26 4.44 8.96
C PHE A 76 -2.06 3.55 8.58
N PHE A 77 -1.84 2.48 9.35
CA PHE A 77 -0.64 1.64 9.22
C PHE A 77 -0.79 0.46 8.26
N ASP A 78 -1.97 0.20 7.69
CA ASP A 78 -2.22 -1.00 6.86
C ASP A 78 -1.14 -1.21 5.78
N LEU A 79 -0.94 -0.22 4.93
CA LEU A 79 0.06 -0.28 3.86
C LEU A 79 1.50 -0.19 4.36
N TYR A 80 1.74 0.49 5.49
CA TYR A 80 3.09 0.54 6.06
C TYR A 80 3.56 -0.83 6.52
N VAL A 81 2.70 -1.56 7.24
CA VAL A 81 3.03 -2.89 7.75
C VAL A 81 3.17 -3.90 6.61
N ALA A 82 2.26 -3.85 5.62
CA ALA A 82 2.38 -4.68 4.42
C ALA A 82 3.69 -4.39 3.66
N THR A 83 4.04 -3.10 3.50
CA THR A 83 5.28 -2.69 2.82
C THR A 83 6.52 -3.12 3.60
N ALA A 84 6.50 -3.03 4.94
CA ALA A 84 7.62 -3.48 5.77
C ALA A 84 7.93 -4.96 5.54
N GLU A 85 6.91 -5.78 5.40
CA GLU A 85 7.05 -7.20 5.09
C GLU A 85 7.66 -7.45 3.70
N LEU A 86 7.23 -6.68 2.69
CA LEU A 86 7.79 -6.79 1.34
C LEU A 86 9.23 -6.29 1.26
N VAL A 87 9.58 -5.21 1.98
CA VAL A 87 10.95 -4.69 2.04
C VAL A 87 11.88 -5.68 2.74
N ALA A 88 11.43 -6.35 3.80
CA ALA A 88 12.20 -7.41 4.45
C ALA A 88 12.52 -8.57 3.49
N ARG A 89 11.74 -8.74 2.42
CA ARG A 89 11.95 -9.70 1.32
C ARG A 89 12.62 -9.10 0.10
N GLY A 90 13.28 -7.97 0.26
CA GLY A 90 14.11 -7.37 -0.78
C GLY A 90 13.37 -6.54 -1.81
N LEU A 91 12.16 -6.03 -1.54
CA LEU A 91 11.47 -5.09 -2.44
C LEU A 91 12.40 -3.91 -2.77
N PRO A 92 12.79 -3.70 -4.05
CA PRO A 92 13.81 -2.72 -4.40
C PRO A 92 13.26 -1.32 -4.73
N HIS A 93 11.94 -1.19 -4.82
CA HIS A 93 11.26 -0.05 -5.42
C HIS A 93 11.19 1.20 -4.52
N ARG A 94 11.07 2.37 -5.14
CA ARG A 94 10.70 3.62 -4.50
C ARG A 94 9.24 3.53 -4.01
N ILE A 95 9.02 3.73 -2.71
CA ILE A 95 7.71 3.55 -2.07
C ILE A 95 6.92 4.86 -2.12
N LEU A 96 5.67 4.80 -2.57
CA LEU A 96 4.74 5.93 -2.59
C LEU A 96 3.35 5.50 -2.12
N PHE A 97 2.71 6.38 -1.35
CA PHE A 97 1.33 6.27 -0.89
C PHE A 97 0.57 7.55 -1.19
N PRO A 98 -0.38 7.56 -2.13
CA PRO A 98 -1.29 8.69 -2.30
C PRO A 98 -2.04 8.96 -1.00
N VAL A 99 -1.97 10.21 -0.51
CA VAL A 99 -2.52 10.58 0.79
C VAL A 99 -3.38 11.82 0.71
N ARG A 100 -4.27 12.01 1.68
CA ARG A 100 -5.01 13.26 1.82
C ARG A 100 -4.06 14.42 2.10
N SER A 101 -4.31 15.57 1.46
CA SER A 101 -3.49 16.77 1.59
C SER A 101 -3.42 17.31 3.02
N ASN A 102 -4.54 17.29 3.72
CA ASN A 102 -4.79 18.04 4.96
C ASN A 102 -3.78 17.90 6.10
N PHE A 103 -2.95 16.88 6.13
CA PHE A 103 -1.95 16.71 7.18
C PHE A 103 -0.52 16.90 6.67
N PHE A 104 -0.24 16.40 5.48
CA PHE A 104 1.11 16.36 4.96
C PHE A 104 1.47 17.57 4.10
N TYR A 105 0.47 18.30 3.59
CA TYR A 105 0.69 19.39 2.64
C TYR A 105 0.12 20.73 3.10
N ASP A 106 -0.96 20.74 3.88
CA ASP A 106 -1.63 21.96 4.34
C ASP A 106 -1.05 22.50 5.66
N HIS A 107 -0.23 21.70 6.37
CA HIS A 107 0.33 22.07 7.66
C HIS A 107 1.81 22.45 7.52
N PRO A 108 2.30 23.52 8.21
CA PRO A 108 3.71 23.94 8.13
C PRO A 108 4.74 22.87 8.48
N LEU A 109 4.40 21.96 9.40
CA LEU A 109 5.21 20.80 9.77
C LEU A 109 5.09 19.61 8.79
N GLY A 110 4.22 19.71 7.79
CA GLY A 110 3.99 18.64 6.81
C GLY A 110 5.28 18.12 6.14
N PRO A 111 6.20 18.99 5.66
CA PRO A 111 7.46 18.55 5.06
C PRO A 111 8.34 17.78 6.05
N VAL A 112 8.36 18.20 7.32
CA VAL A 112 9.13 17.52 8.36
C VAL A 112 8.56 16.16 8.65
N VAL A 113 7.22 16.06 8.81
CA VAL A 113 6.54 14.79 9.05
C VAL A 113 6.68 13.87 7.84
N ASN A 114 6.42 14.35 6.63
CA ASN A 114 6.59 13.55 5.43
C ASN A 114 8.05 13.16 5.20
N GLY A 115 8.99 14.07 5.43
CA GLY A 115 10.43 13.80 5.28
C GLY A 115 10.97 12.86 6.35
N ALA A 116 10.68 13.11 7.63
CA ALA A 116 11.26 12.38 8.75
C ALA A 116 10.58 11.04 9.04
N MET A 117 9.24 10.96 8.89
CA MET A 117 8.50 9.73 9.20
C MET A 117 8.30 8.80 8.01
N SER A 118 8.21 9.32 6.80
CA SER A 118 7.92 8.51 5.62
C SER A 118 8.98 8.61 4.52
N PHE A 119 10.00 9.44 4.69
CA PHE A 119 11.02 9.70 3.68
C PHE A 119 10.39 10.00 2.31
N PHE A 120 9.44 10.95 2.31
CA PHE A 120 8.68 11.40 1.14
C PHE A 120 7.88 10.28 0.43
N ALA A 121 7.45 9.25 1.17
CA ALA A 121 6.54 8.24 0.63
C ALA A 121 5.11 8.77 0.48
N MET A 122 4.70 9.80 1.24
CA MET A 122 3.36 10.39 1.21
C MET A 122 3.16 11.28 0.00
N TYR A 123 2.92 10.67 -1.17
CA TYR A 123 2.76 11.36 -2.44
C TYR A 123 1.93 10.53 -3.42
N PRO A 124 1.12 11.15 -4.29
CA PRO A 124 0.75 12.56 -4.34
C PRO A 124 -0.32 12.96 -3.31
N PRO A 125 -0.48 14.28 -3.06
CA PRO A 125 -1.62 14.75 -2.28
C PRO A 125 -2.93 14.57 -3.05
N ILE A 126 -3.97 14.13 -2.33
CA ILE A 126 -5.34 14.02 -2.82
C ILE A 126 -6.21 14.98 -2.01
N PHE A 127 -6.80 15.94 -2.68
CA PHE A 127 -7.61 17.00 -2.07
C PHE A 127 -9.07 16.55 -1.90
N ARG A 128 -9.67 16.84 -0.75
CA ARG A 128 -11.07 16.47 -0.47
C ARG A 128 -12.09 17.38 -1.16
N ASP A 129 -11.74 18.65 -1.36
CA ASP A 129 -12.65 19.61 -1.96
C ASP A 129 -12.89 19.24 -3.43
N ARG A 130 -14.17 19.17 -3.81
CA ARG A 130 -14.58 18.93 -5.21
C ARG A 130 -14.00 19.94 -6.21
N LYS A 131 -13.67 21.14 -5.74
CA LYS A 131 -12.98 22.16 -6.56
C LYS A 131 -11.62 21.69 -7.08
N HIS A 132 -11.00 20.73 -6.42
CA HIS A 132 -9.72 20.14 -6.84
C HIS A 132 -9.87 18.80 -7.58
N ALA A 133 -11.07 18.48 -8.06
CA ALA A 133 -11.32 17.18 -8.71
C ALA A 133 -10.43 16.95 -9.94
N ALA A 134 -10.23 17.97 -10.79
CA ALA A 134 -9.33 17.87 -11.94
C ALA A 134 -7.90 17.62 -11.51
N ARG A 135 -7.41 18.34 -10.50
CA ARG A 135 -6.08 18.19 -9.92
C ARG A 135 -5.85 16.79 -9.32
N ASN A 136 -6.86 16.22 -8.65
CA ASN A 136 -6.80 14.85 -8.18
C ASN A 136 -6.65 13.85 -9.34
N LEU A 137 -7.34 14.10 -10.47
CA LEU A 137 -7.17 13.27 -11.66
C LEU A 137 -5.77 13.39 -12.25
N GLU A 138 -5.19 14.58 -12.28
CA GLU A 138 -3.80 14.82 -12.70
C GLU A 138 -2.81 14.09 -11.76
N SER A 139 -3.02 14.17 -10.44
CA SER A 139 -2.21 13.46 -9.45
C SER A 139 -2.24 11.95 -9.66
N LEU A 140 -3.42 11.37 -9.93
CA LEU A 140 -3.55 9.94 -10.23
C LEU A 140 -2.89 9.56 -11.56
N ASP A 141 -2.96 10.43 -12.57
CA ASP A 141 -2.27 10.23 -13.84
C ASP A 141 -0.75 10.33 -13.72
N GLU A 142 -0.26 11.20 -12.85
CA GLU A 142 1.16 11.28 -12.49
C GLU A 142 1.63 9.98 -11.84
N VAL A 143 0.88 9.42 -10.88
CA VAL A 143 1.18 8.11 -10.28
C VAL A 143 1.26 7.01 -11.34
N ALA A 144 0.29 6.96 -12.23
CA ALA A 144 0.30 5.97 -13.32
C ALA A 144 1.52 6.15 -14.26
N SER A 145 1.94 7.39 -14.51
CA SER A 145 3.14 7.69 -15.28
C SER A 145 4.43 7.27 -14.57
N LEU A 146 4.53 7.49 -13.26
CA LEU A 146 5.65 7.03 -12.45
C LEU A 146 5.76 5.50 -12.50
N LEU A 147 4.63 4.80 -12.32
CA LEU A 147 4.57 3.34 -12.40
C LEU A 147 5.02 2.80 -13.77
N ARG A 148 4.59 3.44 -14.87
CA ARG A 148 5.05 3.05 -16.22
C ARG A 148 6.53 3.29 -16.46
N ARG A 149 7.12 4.27 -15.78
CA ARG A 149 8.56 4.55 -15.87
C ARG A 149 9.40 3.44 -15.22
N GLY A 150 8.82 2.66 -14.32
CA GLY A 150 9.49 1.59 -13.62
C GLY A 150 10.19 2.03 -12.33
N GLY A 151 10.47 1.06 -11.47
CA GLY A 151 11.17 1.26 -10.21
C GLY A 151 10.31 1.83 -9.07
N PHE A 152 8.98 1.79 -9.16
CA PHE A 152 8.06 2.31 -8.15
C PHE A 152 7.17 1.24 -7.55
N PHE A 153 6.97 1.35 -6.25
CA PHE A 153 5.93 0.67 -5.49
C PHE A 153 4.88 1.70 -5.08
N VAL A 154 3.62 1.40 -5.37
CA VAL A 154 2.51 2.27 -4.96
C VAL A 154 1.49 1.47 -4.16
N GLY A 155 1.24 1.88 -2.92
CA GLY A 155 0.17 1.34 -2.10
C GLY A 155 -1.12 2.12 -2.29
N LEU A 156 -2.23 1.41 -2.52
CA LEU A 156 -3.54 2.01 -2.74
C LEU A 156 -4.62 1.31 -1.89
N HIS A 157 -5.61 2.08 -1.47
CA HIS A 157 -6.82 1.56 -0.84
C HIS A 157 -8.01 1.72 -1.79
N PRO A 158 -8.61 0.62 -2.30
CA PRO A 158 -9.75 0.70 -3.21
C PRO A 158 -10.94 1.44 -2.64
N GLU A 159 -11.08 1.48 -1.31
CA GLU A 159 -12.10 2.21 -0.57
C GLU A 159 -11.89 3.73 -0.54
N GLY A 160 -10.67 4.21 -0.80
CA GLY A 160 -10.30 5.63 -0.80
C GLY A 160 -10.37 6.33 0.56
N THR A 161 -10.97 5.72 1.56
CA THR A 161 -11.06 6.24 2.94
C THR A 161 -11.20 5.09 3.94
N ARG A 162 -10.79 5.34 5.19
CA ARG A 162 -10.91 4.34 6.26
C ARG A 162 -12.36 4.06 6.60
N LYS A 163 -12.73 2.80 6.67
CA LYS A 163 -13.96 2.33 7.28
C LYS A 163 -13.77 2.30 8.81
N LYS A 164 -14.76 2.80 9.55
CA LYS A 164 -14.62 3.05 11.00
C LYS A 164 -15.48 2.15 11.88
N ASP A 165 -16.25 1.23 11.28
CA ASP A 165 -16.99 0.23 12.05
C ASP A 165 -16.06 -0.87 12.58
N ASP A 166 -16.60 -1.77 13.39
CA ASP A 166 -15.85 -2.82 14.06
C ASP A 166 -15.71 -4.09 13.22
N ASP A 167 -16.43 -4.20 12.08
CA ASP A 167 -16.33 -5.38 11.20
C ASP A 167 -15.21 -5.21 10.15
N PRO A 168 -14.06 -5.92 10.28
CA PRO A 168 -12.93 -5.78 9.37
C PRO A 168 -13.18 -6.41 7.99
N TYR A 169 -14.22 -7.21 7.83
CA TYR A 169 -14.47 -8.01 6.61
C TYR A 169 -15.46 -7.36 5.64
N THR A 170 -16.01 -6.21 5.98
CA THR A 170 -16.85 -5.42 5.09
C THR A 170 -16.12 -4.18 4.59
N PHE A 171 -16.43 -3.73 3.38
CA PHE A 171 -15.72 -2.66 2.69
C PHE A 171 -16.63 -1.50 2.33
N LEU A 172 -16.05 -0.31 2.19
CA LEU A 172 -16.71 0.82 1.55
C LEU A 172 -16.77 0.63 0.03
N PRO A 173 -17.69 1.31 -0.67
CA PRO A 173 -17.80 1.22 -2.13
C PRO A 173 -16.48 1.58 -2.83
N PRO A 174 -16.16 0.90 -3.95
CA PRO A 174 -14.91 1.10 -4.66
C PRO A 174 -14.80 2.50 -5.27
N GLN A 175 -13.63 3.10 -5.16
CA GLN A 175 -13.31 4.40 -5.74
C GLN A 175 -12.67 4.22 -7.12
N SER A 176 -13.25 4.86 -8.15
CA SER A 176 -12.77 4.78 -9.53
C SER A 176 -11.33 5.29 -9.71
N GLY A 177 -10.84 6.13 -8.81
CA GLY A 177 -9.45 6.63 -8.83
C GLY A 177 -8.41 5.53 -8.81
N VAL A 178 -8.60 4.50 -7.98
CA VAL A 178 -7.70 3.34 -7.91
C VAL A 178 -7.71 2.57 -9.22
N GLY A 179 -8.89 2.29 -9.77
CA GLY A 179 -9.02 1.62 -11.06
C GLY A 179 -8.43 2.44 -12.21
N ARG A 180 -8.47 3.79 -12.15
CA ARG A 180 -7.80 4.67 -13.12
C ARG A 180 -6.29 4.49 -13.10
N VAL A 181 -5.68 4.48 -11.92
CA VAL A 181 -4.23 4.25 -11.78
C VAL A 181 -3.85 2.88 -12.33
N ILE A 182 -4.54 1.83 -11.93
CA ILE A 182 -4.29 0.45 -12.37
C ILE A 182 -4.41 0.34 -13.90
N HIS A 183 -5.54 0.81 -14.46
CA HIS A 183 -5.79 0.74 -15.90
C HIS A 183 -4.74 1.47 -16.73
N LYS A 184 -4.30 2.65 -16.25
CA LYS A 184 -3.30 3.46 -16.96
C LYS A 184 -1.87 2.99 -16.74
N ALA A 185 -1.55 2.45 -15.57
CA ALA A 185 -0.19 1.98 -15.26
C ALA A 185 0.14 0.66 -15.94
N LYS A 186 -0.81 -0.27 -16.01
CA LYS A 186 -0.64 -1.62 -16.60
C LYS A 186 0.54 -2.39 -15.99
N VAL A 187 0.70 -2.29 -14.67
CA VAL A 187 1.71 -3.02 -13.90
C VAL A 187 1.04 -4.08 -13.01
N PRO A 188 1.79 -5.07 -12.51
CA PRO A 188 1.24 -6.05 -11.57
C PRO A 188 0.57 -5.39 -10.37
N VAL A 189 -0.56 -5.97 -9.92
CA VAL A 189 -1.34 -5.52 -8.77
C VAL A 189 -1.50 -6.68 -7.80
N VAL A 190 -0.94 -6.56 -6.61
CA VAL A 190 -1.01 -7.58 -5.56
C VAL A 190 -1.99 -7.13 -4.48
N PRO A 191 -3.03 -7.91 -4.15
CA PRO A 191 -3.91 -7.63 -3.03
C PRO A 191 -3.29 -8.13 -1.73
N VAL A 192 -3.50 -7.39 -0.63
CA VAL A 192 -3.17 -7.81 0.72
C VAL A 192 -4.31 -7.44 1.68
N PHE A 193 -4.82 -8.41 2.39
CA PHE A 193 -5.76 -8.17 3.47
C PHE A 193 -5.01 -7.99 4.78
N VAL A 194 -5.33 -6.90 5.51
CA VAL A 194 -4.67 -6.53 6.77
C VAL A 194 -5.72 -6.44 7.87
N ASN A 195 -5.48 -7.14 8.99
CA ASN A 195 -6.36 -7.11 10.15
C ASN A 195 -5.56 -7.08 11.45
N GLY A 196 -6.14 -6.48 12.52
CA GLY A 196 -5.54 -6.39 13.84
C GLY A 196 -4.80 -5.08 14.13
N LEU A 197 -4.74 -4.15 13.16
CA LEU A 197 -4.16 -2.82 13.39
C LEU A 197 -5.21 -1.84 13.92
N GLY A 198 -4.92 -1.23 15.07
CA GLY A 198 -5.74 -0.18 15.66
C GLY A 198 -5.40 1.22 15.14
N ASN A 199 -6.24 2.20 15.53
CA ASN A 199 -6.00 3.62 15.27
C ASN A 199 -5.43 4.35 16.51
N ASP A 200 -5.35 3.69 17.65
CA ASP A 200 -4.63 4.18 18.83
C ASP A 200 -3.15 3.83 18.68
N ILE A 201 -2.38 4.85 18.27
CA ILE A 201 -0.94 4.72 18.01
C ILE A 201 -0.18 4.33 19.28
N ALA A 202 -0.55 4.90 20.44
CA ALA A 202 0.14 4.64 21.70
C ALA A 202 -0.09 3.20 22.16
N ALA A 203 -1.32 2.71 22.06
CA ALA A 203 -1.66 1.32 22.37
C ALA A 203 -0.97 0.36 21.39
N GLN A 204 -0.92 0.69 20.09
CA GLN A 204 -0.24 -0.12 19.07
C GLN A 204 1.27 -0.22 19.34
N ILE A 205 1.93 0.89 19.66
CA ILE A 205 3.36 0.91 20.00
C ILE A 205 3.64 0.10 21.25
N ARG A 206 2.87 0.33 22.31
CA ARG A 206 3.02 -0.41 23.58
C ARG A 206 2.84 -1.91 23.39
N GLY A 207 1.76 -2.30 22.71
CA GLY A 207 1.47 -3.70 22.43
C GLY A 207 2.56 -4.39 21.58
N GLY A 208 3.11 -3.68 20.59
CA GLY A 208 4.19 -4.17 19.75
C GLY A 208 5.52 -4.35 20.50
N ILE A 209 5.87 -3.42 21.38
CA ILE A 209 7.10 -3.50 22.20
C ILE A 209 6.99 -4.63 23.23
N THR A 210 5.86 -4.72 23.93
CA THR A 210 5.64 -5.73 24.98
C THR A 210 5.33 -7.13 24.42
N GLY A 211 4.88 -7.22 23.18
CA GLY A 211 4.37 -8.45 22.57
C GLY A 211 2.95 -8.83 22.99
N ASN A 212 2.28 -7.99 23.81
CA ASN A 212 0.92 -8.23 24.33
C ASN A 212 -0.17 -7.46 23.56
N GLY A 213 0.14 -7.02 22.33
CA GLY A 213 -0.84 -6.34 21.47
C GLY A 213 -1.74 -7.30 20.71
N THR A 214 -2.72 -6.72 19.99
CA THR A 214 -3.57 -7.49 19.07
C THR A 214 -2.72 -8.11 17.96
N PRO A 215 -2.86 -9.43 17.68
CA PRO A 215 -2.19 -10.05 16.56
C PRO A 215 -2.55 -9.38 15.23
N VAL A 216 -1.53 -9.10 14.42
CA VAL A 216 -1.68 -8.45 13.11
C VAL A 216 -1.54 -9.50 12.03
N HIS A 217 -2.61 -9.76 11.31
CA HIS A 217 -2.62 -10.72 10.21
C HIS A 217 -2.49 -10.00 8.86
N LEU A 218 -1.59 -10.51 8.04
CA LEU A 218 -1.38 -10.10 6.66
C LEU A 218 -1.58 -11.32 5.76
N VAL A 219 -2.53 -11.23 4.83
CA VAL A 219 -2.74 -12.30 3.84
C VAL A 219 -2.52 -11.73 2.45
N PHE A 220 -1.43 -12.13 1.81
CA PHE A 220 -1.10 -11.73 0.45
C PHE A 220 -1.77 -12.65 -0.56
N GLY A 221 -2.33 -12.06 -1.63
CA GLY A 221 -2.86 -12.77 -2.77
C GLY A 221 -1.88 -12.81 -3.94
N ALA A 222 -2.18 -13.64 -4.94
CA ALA A 222 -1.49 -13.63 -6.22
C ALA A 222 -1.77 -12.31 -6.97
N PRO A 223 -0.90 -11.90 -7.91
CA PRO A 223 -1.18 -10.78 -8.80
C PRO A 223 -2.53 -10.91 -9.48
N LEU A 224 -3.32 -9.82 -9.47
CA LEU A 224 -4.67 -9.82 -10.02
C LEU A 224 -4.65 -9.82 -11.54
N ASP A 225 -5.40 -10.75 -12.13
CA ASP A 225 -5.76 -10.70 -13.54
C ASP A 225 -7.05 -9.90 -13.73
N PHE A 226 -7.00 -8.82 -14.47
CA PHE A 226 -8.16 -7.99 -14.78
C PHE A 226 -8.81 -8.37 -16.11
N GLY A 227 -8.20 -9.26 -16.88
CA GLY A 227 -8.74 -9.74 -18.16
C GLY A 227 -9.11 -8.61 -19.12
N PRO A 228 -10.31 -8.66 -19.74
CA PRO A 228 -10.73 -7.69 -20.75
C PRO A 228 -10.82 -6.24 -20.25
N LEU A 229 -10.88 -6.02 -18.92
CA LEU A 229 -10.93 -4.67 -18.36
C LEU A 229 -9.68 -3.85 -18.69
N MET A 230 -8.52 -4.49 -18.88
CA MET A 230 -7.27 -3.80 -19.16
C MET A 230 -7.14 -3.35 -20.62
N SER A 231 -7.89 -3.94 -21.54
CA SER A 231 -7.99 -3.53 -22.96
C SER A 231 -9.25 -2.70 -23.25
N ALA A 232 -10.20 -2.66 -22.33
CA ALA A 232 -11.42 -1.87 -22.50
C ALA A 232 -11.11 -0.37 -22.55
N ARG A 233 -12.00 0.42 -23.21
CA ARG A 233 -11.90 1.88 -23.20
C ARG A 233 -11.89 2.40 -21.77
N GLY A 234 -10.88 3.21 -21.42
CA GLY A 234 -10.77 3.86 -20.11
C GLY A 234 -11.93 4.83 -19.86
N GLY A 235 -12.55 4.72 -18.68
CA GLY A 235 -13.66 5.56 -18.26
C GLY A 235 -14.12 5.21 -16.85
N PRO A 236 -14.98 6.05 -16.22
CA PRO A 236 -15.41 5.87 -14.83
C PRO A 236 -15.99 4.48 -14.55
N GLY A 237 -16.78 3.92 -15.47
CA GLY A 237 -17.38 2.59 -15.34
C GLY A 237 -16.32 1.47 -15.36
N THR A 238 -15.37 1.52 -16.29
CA THR A 238 -14.25 0.57 -16.36
C THR A 238 -13.38 0.66 -15.11
N TYR A 239 -13.03 1.86 -14.68
CA TYR A 239 -12.23 2.09 -13.49
C TYR A 239 -12.92 1.60 -12.21
N LYS A 240 -14.24 1.82 -12.10
CA LYS A 240 -15.01 1.31 -10.96
C LYS A 240 -15.02 -0.22 -10.92
N ARG A 241 -15.15 -0.89 -12.08
CA ARG A 241 -15.10 -2.37 -12.16
C ARG A 241 -13.72 -2.92 -11.78
N ILE A 242 -12.64 -2.25 -12.19
CA ILE A 242 -11.27 -2.63 -11.78
C ILE A 242 -11.11 -2.50 -10.26
N ALA A 243 -11.55 -1.39 -9.67
CA ALA A 243 -11.49 -1.20 -8.23
C ALA A 243 -12.40 -2.20 -7.46
N GLN A 244 -13.57 -2.56 -8.02
CA GLN A 244 -14.42 -3.61 -7.45
C GLN A 244 -13.71 -4.96 -7.44
N LYS A 245 -13.06 -5.34 -8.54
CA LYS A 245 -12.29 -6.60 -8.59
C LYS A 245 -11.17 -6.65 -7.55
N CYS A 246 -10.57 -5.50 -7.21
CA CYS A 246 -9.65 -5.41 -6.07
C CYS A 246 -10.35 -5.70 -4.74
N LEU A 247 -11.56 -5.13 -4.51
CA LEU A 247 -12.32 -5.39 -3.27
C LEU A 247 -12.78 -6.85 -3.19
N ASP A 248 -13.20 -7.45 -4.29
CA ASP A 248 -13.62 -8.85 -4.33
C ASP A 248 -12.44 -9.77 -3.94
N ALA A 249 -11.24 -9.49 -4.45
CA ALA A 249 -10.04 -10.20 -4.05
C ALA A 249 -9.69 -10.01 -2.56
N LEU A 250 -9.83 -8.79 -2.04
CA LEU A 250 -9.63 -8.51 -0.62
C LEU A 250 -10.66 -9.23 0.25
N GLY A 251 -11.92 -9.37 -0.22
CA GLY A 251 -12.95 -10.16 0.45
C GLY A 251 -12.56 -11.64 0.55
N THR A 252 -12.05 -12.22 -0.53
CA THR A 252 -11.55 -13.60 -0.54
C THR A 252 -10.39 -13.77 0.47
N LEU A 253 -9.43 -12.86 0.47
CA LEU A 253 -8.32 -12.89 1.44
C LEU A 253 -8.78 -12.67 2.89
N GLY A 254 -9.86 -11.90 3.09
CA GLY A 254 -10.49 -11.74 4.40
C GLY A 254 -11.07 -13.05 4.94
N LEU A 255 -11.69 -13.87 4.08
CA LEU A 255 -12.16 -15.20 4.45
C LEU A 255 -10.98 -16.14 4.79
N GLU A 256 -9.89 -16.06 4.05
CA GLU A 256 -8.66 -16.80 4.38
C GLU A 256 -8.09 -16.36 5.74
N GLU A 257 -8.10 -15.06 6.02
CA GLU A 257 -7.64 -14.51 7.31
C GLU A 257 -8.49 -15.03 8.48
N GLN A 258 -9.82 -15.07 8.32
CA GLN A 258 -10.73 -15.66 9.31
C GLN A 258 -10.38 -17.12 9.60
N ALA A 259 -10.08 -17.89 8.57
CA ALA A 259 -9.72 -19.30 8.72
C ALA A 259 -8.38 -19.45 9.47
N TRP A 260 -7.37 -18.65 9.14
CA TRP A 260 -6.09 -18.62 9.86
C TRP A 260 -6.26 -18.23 11.33
N ARG A 261 -7.04 -17.19 11.61
CA ARG A 261 -7.32 -16.69 12.96
C ARG A 261 -8.07 -17.74 13.79
N ALA A 262 -8.94 -18.54 13.17
CA ALA A 262 -9.65 -19.63 13.80
C ALA A 262 -8.83 -20.93 13.94
N GLY A 263 -7.55 -20.93 13.58
CA GLY A 263 -6.71 -22.13 13.60
C GLY A 263 -7.09 -23.18 12.55
N ARG A 264 -7.82 -22.81 11.52
CA ARG A 264 -8.27 -23.67 10.41
C ARG A 264 -7.70 -23.15 9.09
N PRO A 265 -6.39 -23.40 8.81
CA PRO A 265 -5.77 -22.89 7.59
C PRO A 265 -6.55 -23.38 6.34
N PRO A 266 -6.70 -22.52 5.31
CA PRO A 266 -7.39 -22.91 4.09
C PRO A 266 -6.67 -24.07 3.39
N ALA A 267 -7.42 -24.92 2.68
CA ALA A 267 -6.88 -26.12 2.01
C ALA A 267 -5.75 -25.80 1.01
N SER A 268 -5.74 -24.60 0.42
CA SER A 268 -4.67 -24.10 -0.44
C SER A 268 -3.32 -23.95 0.27
N ALA A 269 -3.32 -23.74 1.59
CA ALA A 269 -2.10 -23.62 2.38
C ALA A 269 -1.42 -24.97 2.66
N ALA A 270 -2.16 -26.07 2.57
CA ALA A 270 -1.62 -27.42 2.78
C ALA A 270 -0.72 -27.88 1.61
N ILE A 271 -0.84 -27.26 0.44
CA ILE A 271 -0.04 -27.59 -0.76
C ILE A 271 1.34 -26.91 -0.70
N ASP A 272 1.46 -25.83 0.07
CA ASP A 272 2.65 -24.95 0.10
C ASP A 272 3.48 -25.09 1.40
N ALA A 273 3.18 -26.05 2.27
CA ALA A 273 4.04 -26.35 3.41
C ALA A 273 5.44 -26.73 2.88
N PRO A 274 6.55 -26.09 3.32
CA PRO A 274 7.87 -26.49 2.90
C PRO A 274 8.05 -27.95 3.29
N ARG A 275 8.28 -28.84 2.30
CA ARG A 275 8.71 -30.20 2.57
C ARG A 275 9.92 -30.09 3.49
N GLU A 276 9.81 -30.58 4.72
CA GLU A 276 10.93 -30.67 5.65
C GLU A 276 12.10 -31.27 4.88
N ARG A 277 13.18 -30.51 4.74
CA ARG A 277 14.43 -31.04 4.19
C ARG A 277 14.86 -32.14 5.14
N GLY A 278 14.70 -33.37 4.71
CA GLY A 278 15.16 -34.51 5.44
C GLY A 278 16.57 -34.27 5.95
N LYS A 279 16.79 -34.44 7.25
CA LYS A 279 18.13 -34.47 7.86
C LYS A 279 18.94 -35.45 7.07
N ILE A 280 19.92 -34.95 6.30
CA ILE A 280 20.98 -35.80 5.76
C ILE A 280 21.80 -36.25 6.99
N SER A 281 21.57 -37.49 7.43
CA SER A 281 22.42 -38.17 8.38
C SER A 281 23.76 -38.39 7.71
N LEU A 282 24.78 -37.65 8.15
CA LEU A 282 26.20 -38.03 7.86
C LEU A 282 26.54 -39.18 8.76
N ALA A 283 26.58 -40.37 8.19
CA ALA A 283 27.29 -41.52 8.73
C ALA A 283 28.70 -41.53 8.17
#